data_37650825b1ab1fc689043f09101cfef0
#
_entry.id   37650825b1ab1fc689043f09101cfef0
#
_cell.length_a   1.000
_cell.length_b   1.000
_cell.length_c   1.000
_cell.angle_alpha   90.00
_cell.angle_beta   90.00
_cell.angle_gamma   90.00
#
_symmetry.space_group_name_H-M   'P 1'
#
loop_
_entity.id
_entity.type
_entity.pdbx_description
1 polymer ?
#
loop_
_entity_poly.entity_id
_entity_poly.type
_entity_poly.pdbx_seq_one_letter_code
_entity_poly.pdbx_strand_id
1 'polypeptide(L)'
;MATPEAPAVIDEDMCRRGEGKLRPAGINAGNELITNDGDGKRDGFREVSCLLLSYKNVLKIDNLVGFEKLVKLQLDNNIIERIENLGHLTTLEWLDLSFNNITAISGLETLTNLTNLSLFSNRLTEVKGLDTLTKLQCLSLGNNLISDFQSVMYLRPFKMLQAANFVGNPLCQETEYRPYVLAFLKHLKYLDYRLVDEQAVQSAREQYQDELQDMQETEAHDEAAEQAAAVRAARSAQLAAANAGNAELLLRELLWEGDGDLAKLRSHPVMAACTSELASALNELMDECVTSSLQMHQLKAEEKRLFTSALDEAKAEGAAEAQAEIAKYNALKKRHLLEGPEGEPLPSSVVQRLNKANSALFETLMELEMSQVRLWVSRALDVDT
;
A
#
# COMPACT_ATOMS: atom_id res chain seq x y z
N MET A 1 -25.98 -5.02 44.60
CA MET A 1 -24.87 -4.52 43.79
C MET A 1 -24.47 -5.69 42.91
N ALA A 2 -24.65 -5.57 41.59
CA ALA A 2 -24.17 -6.60 40.68
C ALA A 2 -22.65 -6.62 40.73
N THR A 3 -22.05 -7.81 40.86
CA THR A 3 -20.60 -7.99 40.72
C THR A 3 -20.18 -7.46 39.35
N PRO A 4 -19.11 -6.66 39.24
CA PRO A 4 -18.65 -6.23 37.94
C PRO A 4 -18.33 -7.48 37.10
N GLU A 5 -18.95 -7.59 35.94
CA GLU A 5 -18.64 -8.66 34.97
C GLU A 5 -17.16 -8.64 34.63
N ALA A 6 -16.53 -9.79 34.60
CA ALA A 6 -15.12 -9.90 34.21
C ALA A 6 -14.93 -9.41 32.76
N PRO A 7 -13.79 -8.78 32.43
CA PRO A 7 -13.48 -8.38 31.05
C PRO A 7 -13.59 -9.54 30.09
N ALA A 8 -14.21 -9.32 28.95
CA ALA A 8 -14.39 -10.32 27.91
C ALA A 8 -13.18 -10.34 26.95
N VAL A 9 -12.83 -11.53 26.47
CA VAL A 9 -11.87 -11.72 25.36
C VAL A 9 -12.70 -11.94 24.10
N ILE A 10 -12.29 -11.32 23.00
CA ILE A 10 -12.91 -11.57 21.70
C ILE A 10 -12.68 -13.04 21.35
N ASP A 11 -13.73 -13.82 21.28
CA ASP A 11 -13.71 -15.22 20.88
C ASP A 11 -14.46 -15.45 19.57
N GLU A 12 -14.38 -16.67 19.05
CA GLU A 12 -15.00 -17.03 17.78
C GLU A 12 -16.55 -16.91 17.85
N ASP A 13 -17.15 -17.25 18.97
CA ASP A 13 -18.61 -17.13 19.16
C ASP A 13 -19.05 -15.65 19.20
N MET A 14 -18.24 -14.80 19.78
CA MET A 14 -18.49 -13.34 19.78
C MET A 14 -18.39 -12.76 18.37
N CYS A 15 -17.39 -13.20 17.59
CA CYS A 15 -17.23 -12.80 16.20
C CYS A 15 -18.42 -13.26 15.35
N ARG A 16 -18.86 -14.53 15.48
CA ARG A 16 -20.03 -15.06 14.76
C ARG A 16 -21.32 -14.30 15.07
N ARG A 17 -21.51 -13.90 16.31
CA ARG A 17 -22.67 -13.07 16.73
C ARG A 17 -22.57 -11.61 16.32
N GLY A 18 -21.36 -11.12 16.05
CA GLY A 18 -21.09 -9.76 15.64
C GLY A 18 -21.07 -9.54 14.11
N GLU A 19 -21.17 -10.60 13.31
CA GLU A 19 -21.21 -10.48 11.85
C GLU A 19 -22.40 -9.67 11.36
N GLY A 20 -22.14 -8.70 10.50
CA GLY A 20 -23.16 -7.87 9.85
C GLY A 20 -22.92 -7.78 8.34
N LYS A 21 -23.98 -7.79 7.54
CA LYS A 21 -23.88 -7.52 6.10
C LYS A 21 -23.95 -6.03 5.86
N LEU A 22 -22.97 -5.46 5.12
CA LEU A 22 -23.10 -4.14 4.52
C LEU A 22 -24.22 -4.20 3.48
N ARG A 23 -25.35 -3.50 3.74
CA ARG A 23 -26.37 -3.22 2.73
C ARG A 23 -26.10 -1.83 2.13
N PRO A 24 -26.38 -1.61 0.84
CA PRO A 24 -26.30 -0.28 0.26
C PRO A 24 -27.23 0.67 1.03
N ALA A 25 -26.77 1.92 1.18
CA ALA A 25 -27.41 2.95 2.00
C ALA A 25 -28.91 3.06 1.74
N GLY A 26 -29.73 2.83 2.78
CA GLY A 26 -31.18 3.10 2.71
C GLY A 26 -32.13 2.11 3.40
N ILE A 27 -31.67 1.00 3.98
CA ILE A 27 -32.57 0.04 4.61
C ILE A 27 -32.10 -0.31 6.03
N ASN A 28 -32.93 -0.01 7.04
CA ASN A 28 -32.73 -0.41 8.43
C ASN A 28 -32.62 -1.93 8.52
N ALA A 29 -31.47 -2.41 8.93
CA ALA A 29 -31.19 -3.83 9.07
C ALA A 29 -31.61 -4.32 10.46
N GLY A 30 -32.66 -5.12 10.52
CA GLY A 30 -32.85 -6.04 11.63
C GLY A 30 -31.74 -7.11 11.61
N ASN A 31 -31.31 -7.51 12.80
CA ASN A 31 -30.35 -8.61 13.00
C ASN A 31 -30.83 -9.88 12.33
N GLU A 32 -30.36 -10.21 11.14
CA GLU A 32 -30.45 -11.55 10.60
C GLU A 32 -29.07 -12.20 10.71
N LEU A 33 -28.95 -13.11 11.68
CA LEU A 33 -27.87 -14.07 11.81
C LEU A 33 -27.85 -14.96 10.57
N ILE A 34 -26.73 -14.97 9.86
CA ILE A 34 -26.47 -16.01 8.88
C ILE A 34 -25.84 -17.17 9.64
N THR A 35 -26.66 -18.15 9.94
CA THR A 35 -26.16 -19.47 10.30
C THR A 35 -25.65 -20.14 9.02
N ASN A 36 -24.36 -20.29 8.86
CA ASN A 36 -23.81 -21.21 7.90
C ASN A 36 -23.44 -22.51 8.60
N ASP A 37 -23.95 -23.59 8.00
CA ASP A 37 -23.79 -24.96 8.39
C ASP A 37 -22.33 -25.41 8.50
N GLY A 38 -22.05 -26.05 9.61
CA GLY A 38 -21.16 -27.21 9.80
C GLY A 38 -19.86 -27.25 8.99
N ASP A 39 -18.82 -26.64 9.47
CA ASP A 39 -17.51 -27.27 9.66
C ASP A 39 -16.58 -26.29 10.42
N GLY A 40 -16.07 -26.71 11.58
CA GLY A 40 -15.32 -25.85 12.50
C GLY A 40 -13.94 -25.41 11.98
N LYS A 41 -13.88 -24.63 10.90
CA LYS A 41 -12.65 -24.05 10.37
C LYS A 41 -12.77 -22.54 10.26
N ARG A 42 -11.71 -21.82 10.63
CA ARG A 42 -11.51 -20.36 10.54
C ARG A 42 -11.74 -19.76 9.14
N ASP A 43 -12.00 -20.56 8.13
CA ASP A 43 -12.27 -20.15 6.75
C ASP A 43 -13.61 -19.39 6.57
N GLY A 44 -14.52 -19.43 7.56
CA GLY A 44 -15.81 -18.73 7.50
C GLY A 44 -15.74 -17.21 7.61
N PHE A 45 -14.65 -16.63 8.17
CA PHE A 45 -14.54 -15.19 8.41
C PHE A 45 -13.98 -14.39 7.22
N ARG A 46 -13.48 -15.04 6.19
CA ARG A 46 -12.86 -14.35 5.03
C ARG A 46 -13.80 -13.45 4.25
N GLU A 47 -15.09 -13.80 4.19
CA GLU A 47 -16.11 -13.07 3.44
C GLU A 47 -16.85 -12.03 4.29
N VAL A 48 -16.54 -11.93 5.58
CA VAL A 48 -17.20 -10.98 6.49
C VAL A 48 -16.70 -9.57 6.18
N SER A 49 -17.62 -8.68 5.85
CA SER A 49 -17.34 -7.29 5.55
C SER A 49 -17.66 -6.32 6.69
N CYS A 50 -18.47 -6.75 7.66
CA CYS A 50 -18.88 -5.92 8.78
C CYS A 50 -18.91 -6.75 10.07
N LEU A 51 -18.25 -6.25 11.12
CA LEU A 51 -18.19 -6.89 12.43
C LEU A 51 -18.61 -5.90 13.52
N LEU A 52 -19.61 -6.28 14.31
CA LEU A 52 -20.24 -5.46 15.35
C LEU A 52 -19.96 -6.08 16.73
N LEU A 53 -19.06 -5.49 17.48
CA LEU A 53 -18.64 -5.95 18.81
C LEU A 53 -18.90 -4.89 19.90
N SER A 54 -19.99 -4.12 19.76
CA SER A 54 -20.41 -3.12 20.74
C SER A 54 -20.94 -3.77 22.01
N TYR A 55 -20.70 -3.14 23.16
CA TYR A 55 -21.19 -3.58 24.48
C TYR A 55 -20.78 -5.02 24.87
N LYS A 56 -19.56 -5.43 24.55
CA LYS A 56 -19.03 -6.78 24.84
C LYS A 56 -18.06 -6.82 26.02
N ASN A 57 -17.85 -5.68 26.70
CA ASN A 57 -16.91 -5.58 27.83
C ASN A 57 -15.46 -6.00 27.44
N VAL A 58 -15.07 -5.75 26.19
CA VAL A 58 -13.76 -6.11 25.63
C VAL A 58 -12.69 -5.19 26.22
N LEU A 59 -11.63 -5.78 26.80
CA LEU A 59 -10.48 -5.07 27.34
C LEU A 59 -9.36 -4.92 26.30
N LYS A 60 -9.12 -5.95 25.50
CA LYS A 60 -8.06 -5.99 24.48
C LYS A 60 -8.62 -6.43 23.16
N ILE A 61 -8.13 -5.78 22.10
CA ILE A 61 -8.41 -6.18 20.73
C ILE A 61 -7.50 -7.36 20.39
N ASP A 62 -8.08 -8.54 20.18
CA ASP A 62 -7.36 -9.75 19.83
C ASP A 62 -8.25 -10.68 19.00
N ASN A 63 -7.66 -11.77 18.47
CA ASN A 63 -8.37 -12.83 17.75
C ASN A 63 -9.17 -12.41 16.51
N LEU A 64 -8.79 -11.29 15.86
CA LEU A 64 -9.39 -10.84 14.60
C LEU A 64 -8.67 -11.36 13.35
N VAL A 65 -7.87 -12.43 13.51
CA VAL A 65 -7.15 -13.06 12.38
C VAL A 65 -8.14 -13.84 11.51
N GLY A 66 -8.06 -13.62 10.18
CA GLY A 66 -8.93 -14.29 9.20
C GLY A 66 -10.00 -13.41 8.57
N PHE A 67 -10.17 -12.17 9.04
CA PHE A 67 -11.10 -11.20 8.47
C PHE A 67 -10.45 -10.41 7.30
N GLU A 68 -10.17 -11.07 6.19
CA GLU A 68 -9.41 -10.48 5.07
C GLU A 68 -10.18 -9.39 4.30
N LYS A 69 -11.52 -9.42 4.32
CA LYS A 69 -12.40 -8.49 3.59
C LYS A 69 -13.19 -7.55 4.51
N LEU A 70 -12.73 -7.37 5.75
CA LEU A 70 -13.44 -6.52 6.70
C LEU A 70 -13.33 -5.06 6.29
N VAL A 71 -14.47 -4.42 6.09
CA VAL A 71 -14.61 -3.00 5.71
C VAL A 71 -15.05 -2.17 6.90
N LYS A 72 -15.90 -2.72 7.78
CA LYS A 72 -16.43 -2.03 8.94
C LYS A 72 -16.22 -2.82 10.22
N LEU A 73 -15.61 -2.17 11.23
CA LEU A 73 -15.42 -2.72 12.58
C LEU A 73 -15.98 -1.76 13.62
N GLN A 74 -16.91 -2.23 14.45
CA GLN A 74 -17.45 -1.49 15.58
C GLN A 74 -17.04 -2.15 16.90
N LEU A 75 -16.32 -1.41 17.72
CA LEU A 75 -15.82 -1.79 19.04
C LEU A 75 -16.25 -0.77 20.10
N ASP A 76 -17.29 -0.01 19.81
CA ASP A 76 -17.80 1.01 20.72
C ASP A 76 -18.40 0.42 22.00
N ASN A 77 -18.45 1.25 23.05
CA ASN A 77 -19.00 0.85 24.36
C ASN A 77 -18.33 -0.40 24.96
N ASN A 78 -17.00 -0.40 24.96
CA ASN A 78 -16.16 -1.42 25.59
C ASN A 78 -15.21 -0.79 26.62
N ILE A 79 -14.23 -1.53 27.10
CA ILE A 79 -13.25 -1.06 28.10
C ILE A 79 -11.83 -1.09 27.54
N ILE A 80 -11.68 -0.91 26.23
CA ILE A 80 -10.40 -0.98 25.52
C ILE A 80 -9.49 0.17 25.94
N GLU A 81 -8.26 -0.15 26.32
CA GLU A 81 -7.24 0.83 26.74
C GLU A 81 -6.22 1.14 25.65
N ARG A 82 -5.97 0.20 24.74
CA ARG A 82 -4.98 0.31 23.65
C ARG A 82 -5.55 -0.19 22.33
N ILE A 83 -5.18 0.52 21.26
CA ILE A 83 -5.45 0.07 19.90
C ILE A 83 -4.30 -0.83 19.47
N GLU A 84 -4.57 -2.11 19.32
CA GLU A 84 -3.57 -3.11 18.95
C GLU A 84 -4.19 -4.21 18.09
N ASN A 85 -3.34 -5.01 17.42
CA ASN A 85 -3.73 -6.19 16.62
C ASN A 85 -4.70 -5.91 15.46
N LEU A 86 -4.73 -4.69 14.92
CA LEU A 86 -5.54 -4.33 13.76
C LEU A 86 -4.74 -4.30 12.44
N GLY A 87 -3.43 -4.39 12.50
CA GLY A 87 -2.54 -4.15 11.36
C GLY A 87 -2.75 -5.04 10.13
N HIS A 88 -3.40 -6.17 10.27
CA HIS A 88 -3.72 -7.09 9.17
C HIS A 88 -5.02 -6.74 8.43
N LEU A 89 -5.86 -5.86 9.00
CA LEU A 89 -7.16 -5.46 8.44
C LEU A 89 -7.02 -4.33 7.40
N THR A 90 -6.21 -4.51 6.40
CA THR A 90 -5.84 -3.46 5.43
C THR A 90 -6.99 -2.97 4.55
N THR A 91 -8.10 -3.70 4.50
CA THR A 91 -9.32 -3.32 3.76
C THR A 91 -10.29 -2.46 4.57
N LEU A 92 -9.95 -2.17 5.86
CA LEU A 92 -10.85 -1.47 6.76
C LEU A 92 -11.03 0.00 6.33
N GLU A 93 -12.30 0.43 6.18
CA GLU A 93 -12.69 1.79 5.83
C GLU A 93 -13.36 2.53 7.00
N TRP A 94 -14.01 1.79 7.90
CA TRP A 94 -14.74 2.33 9.03
C TRP A 94 -14.33 1.64 10.33
N LEU A 95 -13.83 2.43 11.28
CA LEU A 95 -13.47 1.96 12.62
C LEU A 95 -14.14 2.83 13.68
N ASP A 96 -14.95 2.21 14.54
CA ASP A 96 -15.58 2.86 15.68
C ASP A 96 -15.04 2.29 16.99
N LEU A 97 -14.34 3.12 17.73
CA LEU A 97 -13.75 2.85 19.04
C LEU A 97 -14.31 3.80 20.12
N SER A 98 -15.49 4.35 19.87
CA SER A 98 -16.11 5.31 20.80
C SER A 98 -16.44 4.67 22.14
N PHE A 99 -16.52 5.48 23.19
CA PHE A 99 -16.87 5.04 24.54
C PHE A 99 -15.97 3.90 25.05
N ASN A 100 -14.67 4.16 25.04
CA ASN A 100 -13.63 3.27 25.56
C ASN A 100 -12.69 4.02 26.52
N ASN A 101 -11.59 3.40 26.93
CA ASN A 101 -10.60 3.99 27.82
C ASN A 101 -9.26 4.30 27.13
N ILE A 102 -9.27 4.54 25.82
CA ILE A 102 -8.07 4.71 25.01
C ILE A 102 -7.36 6.02 25.38
N THR A 103 -6.05 5.93 25.65
CA THR A 103 -5.22 7.06 26.05
C THR A 103 -4.31 7.60 24.95
N ALA A 104 -3.99 6.78 23.95
CA ALA A 104 -3.14 7.17 22.82
C ALA A 104 -3.58 6.45 21.53
N ILE A 105 -3.39 7.10 20.40
CA ILE A 105 -3.67 6.52 19.06
C ILE A 105 -2.38 5.86 18.59
N SER A 106 -2.43 4.55 18.32
CA SER A 106 -1.33 3.73 17.80
C SER A 106 -1.89 2.48 17.12
N GLY A 107 -1.07 1.75 16.35
CA GLY A 107 -1.49 0.49 15.72
C GLY A 107 -2.46 0.64 14.56
N LEU A 108 -2.55 1.84 13.97
CA LEU A 108 -3.37 2.15 12.80
C LEU A 108 -2.53 2.34 11.53
N GLU A 109 -1.21 2.19 11.60
CA GLU A 109 -0.24 2.59 10.58
C GLU A 109 -0.46 1.85 9.24
N THR A 110 -1.02 0.65 9.26
CA THR A 110 -1.27 -0.17 8.05
C THR A 110 -2.68 0.01 7.46
N LEU A 111 -3.57 0.71 8.16
CA LEU A 111 -4.97 0.89 7.77
C LEU A 111 -5.15 2.04 6.75
N THR A 112 -4.37 2.06 5.70
CA THR A 112 -4.30 3.14 4.70
C THR A 112 -5.61 3.41 3.93
N ASN A 113 -6.59 2.50 4.02
CA ASN A 113 -7.91 2.65 3.40
C ASN A 113 -8.95 3.27 4.35
N LEU A 114 -8.59 3.58 5.60
CA LEU A 114 -9.52 4.08 6.58
C LEU A 114 -10.04 5.48 6.18
N THR A 115 -11.36 5.60 6.09
CA THR A 115 -12.07 6.84 5.74
C THR A 115 -12.80 7.44 6.93
N ASN A 116 -13.26 6.61 7.86
CA ASN A 116 -14.04 7.02 9.03
C ASN A 116 -13.43 6.44 10.31
N LEU A 117 -13.04 7.32 11.21
CA LEU A 117 -12.50 6.94 12.52
C LEU A 117 -13.26 7.66 13.62
N SER A 118 -13.87 6.90 14.52
CA SER A 118 -14.48 7.46 15.73
C SER A 118 -13.74 7.01 16.98
N LEU A 119 -13.25 8.00 17.72
CA LEU A 119 -12.62 7.88 19.03
C LEU A 119 -13.35 8.74 20.07
N PHE A 120 -14.64 9.00 19.82
CA PHE A 120 -15.48 9.81 20.70
C PHE A 120 -15.55 9.21 22.11
N SER A 121 -15.50 10.04 23.14
CA SER A 121 -15.62 9.62 24.53
C SER A 121 -14.55 8.59 24.94
N ASN A 122 -13.30 9.03 24.86
CA ASN A 122 -12.09 8.31 25.29
C ASN A 122 -11.26 9.17 26.26
N ARG A 123 -9.99 8.84 26.44
CA ARG A 123 -9.05 9.57 27.34
C ARG A 123 -7.86 10.14 26.60
N LEU A 124 -8.01 10.52 25.35
CA LEU A 124 -6.94 11.05 24.51
C LEU A 124 -6.53 12.45 25.01
N THR A 125 -5.24 12.68 25.19
CA THR A 125 -4.67 13.99 25.51
C THR A 125 -4.07 14.71 24.33
N GLU A 126 -3.67 13.99 23.29
CA GLU A 126 -3.08 14.51 22.05
C GLU A 126 -3.55 13.69 20.85
N VAL A 127 -3.41 14.28 19.65
CA VAL A 127 -3.70 13.60 18.36
C VAL A 127 -2.39 13.37 17.63
N LYS A 128 -1.97 12.10 17.55
CA LYS A 128 -0.78 11.63 16.82
C LYS A 128 -1.03 10.23 16.28
N GLY A 129 -0.15 9.73 15.40
CA GLY A 129 -0.21 8.34 14.90
C GLY A 129 -1.28 8.07 13.84
N LEU A 130 -1.70 9.12 13.12
CA LEU A 130 -2.62 9.02 11.99
C LEU A 130 -1.92 9.25 10.63
N ASP A 131 -0.60 9.41 10.59
CA ASP A 131 0.18 9.92 9.45
C ASP A 131 -0.07 9.14 8.14
N THR A 132 -0.30 7.84 8.25
CA THR A 132 -0.54 6.95 7.10
C THR A 132 -1.98 6.98 6.56
N LEU A 133 -2.91 7.57 7.31
CA LEU A 133 -4.35 7.56 7.00
C LEU A 133 -4.74 8.67 6.01
N THR A 134 -4.10 8.72 4.87
CA THR A 134 -4.27 9.80 3.87
C THR A 134 -5.68 9.91 3.28
N LYS A 135 -6.49 8.85 3.40
CA LYS A 135 -7.88 8.81 2.90
C LYS A 135 -8.93 9.20 3.95
N LEU A 136 -8.50 9.60 5.17
CA LEU A 136 -9.42 9.91 6.26
C LEU A 136 -10.32 11.10 5.90
N GLN A 137 -11.63 10.90 5.99
CA GLN A 137 -12.66 11.88 5.66
C GLN A 137 -13.42 12.36 6.89
N CYS A 138 -13.69 11.45 7.83
CA CYS A 138 -14.44 11.75 9.04
C CYS A 138 -13.63 11.32 10.27
N LEU A 139 -13.39 12.26 11.19
CA LEU A 139 -12.67 12.02 12.44
C LEU A 139 -13.49 12.57 13.61
N SER A 140 -13.88 11.70 14.53
CA SER A 140 -14.58 12.09 15.74
C SER A 140 -13.68 11.90 16.97
N LEU A 141 -13.33 13.00 17.62
CA LEU A 141 -12.47 13.09 18.82
C LEU A 141 -13.20 13.74 20.00
N GLY A 142 -14.51 13.93 19.90
CA GLY A 142 -15.29 14.59 20.96
C GLY A 142 -15.22 13.86 22.30
N ASN A 143 -15.44 14.58 23.41
CA ASN A 143 -15.38 14.05 24.77
C ASN A 143 -14.05 13.33 25.08
N ASN A 144 -12.93 13.99 24.83
CA ASN A 144 -11.60 13.56 25.20
C ASN A 144 -10.92 14.62 26.11
N LEU A 145 -9.65 14.50 26.32
CA LEU A 145 -8.87 15.39 27.20
C LEU A 145 -7.88 16.28 26.40
N ILE A 146 -8.18 16.54 25.13
CA ILE A 146 -7.33 17.31 24.23
C ILE A 146 -7.40 18.79 24.64
N SER A 147 -6.27 19.37 25.01
CA SER A 147 -6.17 20.77 25.44
C SER A 147 -5.30 21.63 24.52
N ASP A 148 -4.51 21.02 23.63
CA ASP A 148 -3.50 21.68 22.81
C ASP A 148 -3.98 21.86 21.36
N PHE A 149 -3.78 23.06 20.81
CA PHE A 149 -3.99 23.37 19.39
C PHE A 149 -3.00 22.65 18.46
N GLN A 150 -1.89 22.12 18.96
CA GLN A 150 -0.97 21.28 18.20
C GLN A 150 -1.69 20.06 17.61
N SER A 151 -2.68 19.53 18.30
CA SER A 151 -3.53 18.45 17.82
C SER A 151 -4.35 18.85 16.58
N VAL A 152 -4.75 20.11 16.46
CA VAL A 152 -5.43 20.65 15.27
C VAL A 152 -4.43 20.82 14.12
N MET A 153 -3.24 21.34 14.42
CA MET A 153 -2.17 21.53 13.44
C MET A 153 -1.72 20.20 12.83
N TYR A 154 -1.64 19.15 13.63
CA TYR A 154 -1.34 17.80 13.18
C TYR A 154 -2.31 17.30 12.09
N LEU A 155 -3.57 17.76 12.09
CA LEU A 155 -4.57 17.36 11.10
C LEU A 155 -4.51 18.15 9.78
N ARG A 156 -3.68 19.18 9.66
CA ARG A 156 -3.58 20.03 8.47
C ARG A 156 -3.17 19.29 7.19
N PRO A 157 -2.25 18.30 7.21
CA PRO A 157 -1.88 17.52 6.03
C PRO A 157 -3.00 16.64 5.45
N PHE A 158 -4.06 16.37 6.23
CA PHE A 158 -5.15 15.47 5.82
C PHE A 158 -6.10 16.16 4.83
N LYS A 159 -5.71 16.23 3.57
CA LYS A 159 -6.43 16.95 2.49
C LYS A 159 -7.84 16.39 2.22
N MET A 160 -8.11 15.14 2.60
CA MET A 160 -9.40 14.47 2.41
C MET A 160 -10.35 14.65 3.61
N LEU A 161 -9.89 15.21 4.73
CA LEU A 161 -10.68 15.38 5.95
C LEU A 161 -11.79 16.43 5.73
N GLN A 162 -13.05 15.99 5.76
CA GLN A 162 -14.23 16.83 5.55
C GLN A 162 -15.05 17.07 6.81
N ALA A 163 -15.00 16.15 7.77
CA ALA A 163 -15.73 16.27 9.02
C ALA A 163 -14.81 15.98 10.21
N ALA A 164 -14.75 16.93 11.15
CA ALA A 164 -14.04 16.76 12.41
C ALA A 164 -14.95 17.16 13.59
N ASN A 165 -14.87 16.42 14.67
CA ASN A 165 -15.60 16.69 15.88
C ASN A 165 -14.66 16.69 17.11
N PHE A 166 -14.59 17.79 17.81
CA PHE A 166 -13.81 17.99 19.03
C PHE A 166 -14.68 18.36 20.25
N VAL A 167 -16.00 18.42 20.11
CA VAL A 167 -16.92 18.83 21.19
C VAL A 167 -16.60 18.10 22.48
N GLY A 168 -16.59 18.86 23.60
CA GLY A 168 -16.34 18.27 24.92
C GLY A 168 -14.87 18.09 25.29
N ASN A 169 -13.95 18.59 24.48
CA ASN A 169 -12.54 18.68 24.83
C ASN A 169 -12.22 20.01 25.54
N PRO A 170 -11.18 20.08 26.38
CA PRO A 170 -10.76 21.34 27.00
C PRO A 170 -10.46 22.45 26.00
N LEU A 171 -9.84 22.13 24.85
CA LEU A 171 -9.51 23.10 23.80
C LEU A 171 -10.75 23.85 23.25
N CYS A 172 -11.93 23.24 23.30
CA CYS A 172 -13.17 23.89 22.84
C CYS A 172 -13.68 25.01 23.75
N GLN A 173 -13.11 25.17 24.94
CA GLN A 173 -13.45 26.24 25.90
C GLN A 173 -12.75 27.55 25.54
N GLU A 174 -11.70 27.49 24.73
CA GLU A 174 -10.97 28.67 24.27
C GLU A 174 -11.80 29.44 23.23
N THR A 175 -11.83 30.75 23.36
CA THR A 175 -12.56 31.63 22.44
C THR A 175 -12.03 31.54 21.01
N GLU A 176 -10.73 31.31 20.88
CA GLU A 176 -9.99 31.20 19.61
C GLU A 176 -10.18 29.82 18.92
N TYR A 177 -10.77 28.83 19.59
CA TYR A 177 -10.89 27.47 19.08
C TYR A 177 -11.48 27.40 17.68
N ARG A 178 -12.70 27.96 17.52
CA ARG A 178 -13.42 27.84 16.25
C ARG A 178 -12.74 28.62 15.11
N PRO A 179 -12.36 29.90 15.30
CA PRO A 179 -11.57 30.63 14.29
C PRO A 179 -10.28 29.91 13.92
N TYR A 180 -9.54 29.40 14.91
CA TYR A 180 -8.29 28.68 14.67
C TYR A 180 -8.49 27.42 13.80
N VAL A 181 -9.44 26.54 14.17
CA VAL A 181 -9.72 25.32 13.38
C VAL A 181 -10.12 25.65 11.96
N LEU A 182 -10.99 26.68 11.76
CA LEU A 182 -11.45 27.09 10.43
C LEU A 182 -10.35 27.71 9.57
N ALA A 183 -9.40 28.43 10.19
CA ALA A 183 -8.28 29.01 9.47
C ALA A 183 -7.32 27.93 8.95
N PHE A 184 -6.99 26.94 9.77
CA PHE A 184 -5.95 25.97 9.50
C PHE A 184 -6.43 24.69 8.79
N LEU A 185 -7.68 24.25 9.01
CA LEU A 185 -8.26 23.07 8.35
C LEU A 185 -9.17 23.46 7.16
N LYS A 186 -8.56 23.88 6.07
CA LYS A 186 -9.24 24.50 4.90
C LYS A 186 -10.25 23.58 4.15
N HIS A 187 -10.12 22.25 4.31
CA HIS A 187 -10.96 21.27 3.60
C HIS A 187 -12.18 20.84 4.38
N LEU A 188 -12.33 21.35 5.62
CA LEU A 188 -13.39 20.95 6.52
C LEU A 188 -14.75 21.50 6.05
N LYS A 189 -15.73 20.60 5.92
CA LYS A 189 -17.13 20.95 5.60
C LYS A 189 -18.00 20.97 6.86
N TYR A 190 -17.69 20.07 7.81
CA TYR A 190 -18.42 19.96 9.07
C TYR A 190 -17.44 20.04 10.24
N LEU A 191 -17.69 20.96 11.16
CA LEU A 191 -16.99 21.10 12.43
C LEU A 191 -18.00 21.01 13.57
N ASP A 192 -17.82 20.07 14.49
CA ASP A 192 -18.65 19.92 15.69
C ASP A 192 -20.14 19.78 15.33
N TYR A 193 -20.43 18.88 14.36
CA TYR A 193 -21.78 18.61 13.85
C TYR A 193 -22.44 19.81 13.14
N ARG A 194 -21.74 20.90 12.88
CA ARG A 194 -22.25 22.09 12.20
C ARG A 194 -21.58 22.26 10.85
N LEU A 195 -22.37 22.65 9.87
CA LEU A 195 -21.83 23.04 8.57
C LEU A 195 -20.89 24.25 8.73
N VAL A 196 -19.77 24.22 8.07
CA VAL A 196 -18.80 25.32 8.04
C VAL A 196 -19.27 26.38 7.06
N ASP A 197 -19.42 27.62 7.55
CA ASP A 197 -19.78 28.76 6.73
C ASP A 197 -18.55 29.38 6.06
N GLU A 198 -18.62 29.62 4.77
CA GLU A 198 -17.49 30.20 3.98
C GLU A 198 -17.09 31.59 4.47
N GLN A 199 -18.05 32.42 4.92
CA GLN A 199 -17.73 33.74 5.48
C GLN A 199 -16.94 33.63 6.78
N ALA A 200 -17.30 32.68 7.64
CA ALA A 200 -16.58 32.40 8.87
C ALA A 200 -15.13 31.90 8.59
N VAL A 201 -14.95 31.09 7.55
CA VAL A 201 -13.62 30.65 7.11
C VAL A 201 -12.80 31.82 6.61
N GLN A 202 -13.39 32.71 5.80
CA GLN A 202 -12.69 33.87 5.27
C GLN A 202 -12.24 34.80 6.40
N SER A 203 -13.12 35.15 7.33
CA SER A 203 -12.77 35.98 8.50
C SER A 203 -11.69 35.33 9.37
N ALA A 204 -11.77 34.03 9.59
CA ALA A 204 -10.76 33.30 10.34
C ALA A 204 -9.38 33.34 9.65
N ARG A 205 -9.36 33.20 8.33
CA ARG A 205 -8.11 33.28 7.55
C ARG A 205 -7.50 34.66 7.51
N GLU A 206 -8.32 35.70 7.49
CA GLU A 206 -7.85 37.08 7.61
C GLU A 206 -7.24 37.34 8.99
N GLN A 207 -7.83 36.78 10.03
CA GLN A 207 -7.31 36.90 11.41
C GLN A 207 -5.93 36.25 11.58
N TYR A 208 -5.69 35.09 10.95
CA TYR A 208 -4.46 34.32 11.08
C TYR A 208 -3.59 34.37 9.80
N GLN A 209 -3.67 35.46 9.05
CA GLN A 209 -3.02 35.58 7.72
C GLN A 209 -1.50 35.43 7.82
N ASP A 210 -0.86 36.09 8.77
CA ASP A 210 0.60 36.10 8.92
C ASP A 210 1.10 34.69 9.29
N GLU A 211 0.46 34.04 10.27
CA GLU A 211 0.82 32.68 10.68
C GLU A 211 0.60 31.66 9.54
N LEU A 212 -0.46 31.82 8.77
CA LEU A 212 -0.73 30.97 7.61
C LEU A 212 0.31 31.14 6.51
N GLN A 213 0.81 32.37 6.29
CA GLN A 213 1.84 32.64 5.32
C GLN A 213 3.17 32.02 5.73
N ASP A 214 3.62 32.24 6.97
CA ASP A 214 4.86 31.66 7.50
C ASP A 214 4.85 30.13 7.39
N MET A 215 3.73 29.52 7.70
CA MET A 215 3.58 28.07 7.60
C MET A 215 3.58 27.57 6.15
N GLN A 216 2.94 28.30 5.21
CA GLN A 216 2.96 27.94 3.80
C GLN A 216 4.37 28.04 3.20
N GLU A 217 5.14 29.03 3.60
CA GLU A 217 6.54 29.18 3.20
C GLU A 217 7.40 28.03 3.74
N THR A 218 7.18 27.61 4.99
CA THR A 218 7.87 26.48 5.60
C THR A 218 7.51 25.17 4.90
N GLU A 219 6.22 24.91 4.69
CA GLU A 219 5.74 23.72 3.97
C GLU A 219 6.30 23.66 2.54
N ALA A 220 6.30 24.77 1.82
CA ALA A 220 6.85 24.83 0.46
C ALA A 220 8.36 24.57 0.44
N HIS A 221 9.09 25.03 1.44
CA HIS A 221 10.52 24.76 1.59
C HIS A 221 10.78 23.27 1.88
N ASP A 222 10.00 22.68 2.78
CA ASP A 222 10.13 21.27 3.14
C ASP A 222 9.75 20.33 1.97
N GLU A 223 8.66 20.64 1.25
CA GLU A 223 8.28 19.92 0.03
C GLU A 223 9.36 20.00 -1.05
N ALA A 224 9.97 21.18 -1.24
CA ALA A 224 11.07 21.33 -2.18
C ALA A 224 12.31 20.55 -1.75
N ALA A 225 12.62 20.51 -0.46
CA ALA A 225 13.73 19.73 0.09
C ALA A 225 13.51 18.22 -0.07
N GLU A 226 12.30 17.72 0.18
CA GLU A 226 11.92 16.32 -0.04
C GLU A 226 12.00 15.94 -1.52
N GLN A 227 11.47 16.78 -2.42
CA GLN A 227 11.57 16.55 -3.86
C GLN A 227 13.02 16.50 -4.32
N ALA A 228 13.84 17.42 -3.85
CA ALA A 228 15.27 17.44 -4.16
C ALA A 228 16.01 16.22 -3.60
N ALA A 229 15.61 15.72 -2.42
CA ALA A 229 16.16 14.48 -1.84
C ALA A 229 15.72 13.25 -2.64
N ALA A 230 14.46 13.19 -3.06
CA ALA A 230 13.93 12.08 -3.87
C ALA A 230 14.61 12.02 -5.25
N VAL A 231 14.81 13.17 -5.90
CA VAL A 231 15.54 13.26 -7.18
C VAL A 231 16.99 12.81 -7.02
N ARG A 232 17.66 13.22 -5.94
CA ARG A 232 19.04 12.78 -5.62
C ARG A 232 19.10 11.27 -5.37
N ALA A 233 18.15 10.72 -4.62
CA ALA A 233 18.08 9.28 -4.36
C ALA A 233 17.81 8.47 -5.63
N ALA A 234 16.90 8.92 -6.48
CA ALA A 234 16.62 8.29 -7.77
C ALA A 234 17.84 8.32 -8.71
N ARG A 235 18.55 9.46 -8.79
CA ARG A 235 19.80 9.58 -9.56
C ARG A 235 20.87 8.64 -9.02
N SER A 236 21.06 8.59 -7.70
CA SER A 236 22.02 7.68 -7.06
C SER A 236 21.71 6.22 -7.36
N ALA A 237 20.44 5.82 -7.31
CA ALA A 237 20.01 4.47 -7.65
C ALA A 237 20.27 4.12 -9.14
N GLN A 238 20.02 5.06 -10.06
CA GLN A 238 20.32 4.88 -11.49
C GLN A 238 21.83 4.72 -11.74
N LEU A 239 22.66 5.55 -11.11
CA LEU A 239 24.12 5.46 -11.22
C LEU A 239 24.65 4.14 -10.65
N ALA A 240 24.10 3.68 -9.53
CA ALA A 240 24.47 2.39 -8.95
C ALA A 240 24.10 1.22 -9.87
N ALA A 241 22.91 1.25 -10.48
CA ALA A 241 22.46 0.23 -11.43
C ALA A 241 23.33 0.20 -12.71
N ALA A 242 23.84 1.34 -13.14
CA ALA A 242 24.76 1.46 -14.28
C ALA A 242 26.24 1.21 -13.94
N ASN A 243 26.57 0.77 -12.69
CA ASN A 243 27.92 0.64 -12.15
C ASN A 243 28.75 1.94 -12.19
N ALA A 244 28.11 3.08 -12.22
CA ALA A 244 28.72 4.42 -12.21
C ALA A 244 28.59 5.13 -10.84
N GLY A 245 28.10 4.46 -9.81
CA GLY A 245 27.76 5.04 -8.51
C GLY A 245 28.94 5.68 -7.75
N ASN A 246 30.15 5.26 -8.02
CA ASN A 246 31.36 5.83 -7.38
C ASN A 246 32.05 6.90 -8.23
N ALA A 247 31.57 7.18 -9.45
CA ALA A 247 32.25 8.09 -10.35
C ALA A 247 32.30 9.54 -9.80
N GLU A 248 31.19 10.03 -9.24
CA GLU A 248 31.10 11.36 -8.64
C GLU A 248 31.94 11.46 -7.34
N LEU A 249 32.00 10.38 -6.53
CA LEU A 249 32.77 10.31 -5.29
C LEU A 249 34.27 10.22 -5.56
N LEU A 250 34.68 9.51 -6.61
CA LEU A 250 36.06 9.24 -6.95
C LEU A 250 36.81 10.55 -7.31
N LEU A 251 36.21 11.45 -8.05
CA LEU A 251 36.78 12.77 -8.34
C LEU A 251 36.84 13.65 -7.09
N ARG A 252 35.82 13.61 -6.26
CA ARG A 252 35.75 14.42 -5.06
C ARG A 252 36.75 13.97 -4.00
N GLU A 253 36.83 12.65 -3.73
CA GLU A 253 37.74 12.08 -2.73
C GLU A 253 39.18 12.03 -3.21
N LEU A 254 39.47 11.63 -4.46
CA LEU A 254 40.82 11.50 -4.98
C LEU A 254 41.49 12.83 -5.34
N LEU A 255 40.76 13.78 -5.88
CA LEU A 255 41.30 15.04 -6.37
C LEU A 255 41.09 16.23 -5.44
N TRP A 256 40.04 16.20 -4.59
CA TRP A 256 39.67 17.37 -3.84
C TRP A 256 39.90 17.29 -2.33
N GLU A 257 39.68 16.17 -1.72
CA GLU A 257 39.75 15.99 -0.26
C GLU A 257 40.98 15.17 0.19
N GLY A 258 41.55 14.36 -0.71
CA GLY A 258 42.64 13.42 -0.35
C GLY A 258 44.04 13.95 -0.50
N ASP A 259 44.29 15.00 -1.30
CA ASP A 259 45.64 15.47 -1.60
C ASP A 259 45.92 16.88 -1.05
N GLY A 260 46.63 16.90 0.07
CA GLY A 260 47.07 18.15 0.73
C GLY A 260 48.02 19.03 -0.11
N ASP A 261 48.67 18.46 -1.11
CA ASP A 261 49.57 19.20 -2.00
C ASP A 261 48.80 19.88 -3.13
N LEU A 262 47.72 19.29 -3.59
CA LEU A 262 46.75 19.92 -4.53
C LEU A 262 46.03 21.13 -3.89
N ALA A 263 45.72 21.05 -2.62
CA ALA A 263 45.17 22.18 -1.86
C ALA A 263 46.13 23.36 -1.78
N LYS A 264 47.45 23.09 -1.62
CA LYS A 264 48.50 24.10 -1.62
C LYS A 264 48.67 24.72 -3.01
N LEU A 265 48.61 23.92 -4.08
CA LEU A 265 48.69 24.44 -5.47
C LEU A 265 47.51 25.33 -5.80
N ARG A 266 46.31 25.04 -5.31
CA ARG A 266 45.11 25.89 -5.48
C ARG A 266 45.23 27.23 -4.79
N SER A 267 45.89 27.28 -3.65
CA SER A 267 46.07 28.54 -2.93
C SER A 267 47.11 29.48 -3.62
N HIS A 268 47.87 28.98 -4.61
CA HIS A 268 48.83 29.80 -5.34
C HIS A 268 48.16 30.57 -6.51
N PRO A 269 48.28 31.88 -6.57
CA PRO A 269 47.53 32.72 -7.53
C PRO A 269 47.69 32.34 -9.01
N VAL A 270 48.92 31.93 -9.40
CA VAL A 270 49.20 31.54 -10.78
C VAL A 270 48.67 30.15 -11.12
N MET A 271 48.61 29.25 -10.15
CA MET A 271 48.20 27.86 -10.35
C MET A 271 46.68 27.67 -10.18
N ALA A 272 46.00 28.62 -9.55
CA ALA A 272 44.56 28.55 -9.31
C ALA A 272 43.76 28.46 -10.62
N ALA A 273 44.12 29.18 -11.65
CA ALA A 273 43.48 29.15 -12.96
C ALA A 273 43.65 27.78 -13.63
N CYS A 274 44.89 27.25 -13.68
CA CYS A 274 45.18 25.94 -14.27
C CYS A 274 44.51 24.79 -13.52
N THR A 275 44.44 24.84 -12.18
CA THR A 275 43.70 23.83 -11.39
C THR A 275 42.20 23.91 -11.59
N SER A 276 41.64 25.09 -11.83
CA SER A 276 40.22 25.28 -12.17
C SER A 276 39.88 24.73 -13.56
N GLU A 277 40.73 24.99 -14.57
CA GLU A 277 40.57 24.45 -15.92
C GLU A 277 40.69 22.92 -15.94
N LEU A 278 41.66 22.36 -15.22
CA LEU A 278 41.80 20.91 -15.08
C LEU A 278 40.55 20.31 -14.42
N ALA A 279 40.04 20.94 -13.37
CA ALA A 279 38.83 20.50 -12.70
C ALA A 279 37.60 20.51 -13.63
N SER A 280 37.46 21.55 -14.43
CA SER A 280 36.36 21.63 -15.40
C SER A 280 36.45 20.51 -16.45
N ALA A 281 37.63 20.31 -17.03
CA ALA A 281 37.86 19.26 -18.03
C ALA A 281 37.61 17.84 -17.46
N LEU A 282 38.04 17.58 -16.22
CA LEU A 282 37.79 16.31 -15.56
C LEU A 282 36.31 16.08 -15.26
N ASN A 283 35.59 17.11 -14.84
CA ASN A 283 34.15 17.02 -14.64
C ASN A 283 33.40 16.73 -15.95
N GLU A 284 33.77 17.40 -17.06
CA GLU A 284 33.21 17.14 -18.39
C GLU A 284 33.43 15.68 -18.84
N LEU A 285 34.66 15.17 -18.70
CA LEU A 285 34.96 13.77 -19.03
C LEU A 285 34.19 12.77 -18.16
N MET A 286 34.00 13.07 -16.89
CA MET A 286 33.22 12.22 -15.98
C MET A 286 31.73 12.23 -16.34
N ASP A 287 31.19 13.40 -16.69
CA ASP A 287 29.81 13.50 -17.15
C ASP A 287 29.59 12.72 -18.45
N GLU A 288 30.56 12.74 -19.38
CA GLU A 288 30.53 11.90 -20.57
C GLU A 288 30.57 10.41 -20.24
N CYS A 289 31.46 9.98 -19.34
CA CYS A 289 31.55 8.59 -18.90
C CYS A 289 30.27 8.10 -18.19
N VAL A 290 29.71 8.93 -17.32
CA VAL A 290 28.43 8.64 -16.62
C VAL A 290 27.28 8.54 -17.63
N THR A 291 27.23 9.48 -18.57
CA THR A 291 26.18 9.50 -19.61
C THR A 291 26.29 8.25 -20.49
N SER A 292 27.49 7.88 -20.93
CA SER A 292 27.74 6.68 -21.73
C SER A 292 27.35 5.41 -20.96
N SER A 293 27.71 5.31 -19.66
CA SER A 293 27.36 4.17 -18.80
C SER A 293 25.85 4.03 -18.64
N LEU A 294 25.13 5.14 -18.44
CA LEU A 294 23.66 5.15 -18.35
C LEU A 294 23.01 4.73 -19.67
N GLN A 295 23.52 5.20 -20.81
CA GLN A 295 23.03 4.79 -22.14
C GLN A 295 23.23 3.30 -22.37
N MET A 296 24.41 2.77 -22.07
CA MET A 296 24.67 1.33 -22.18
C MET A 296 23.77 0.49 -21.27
N HIS A 297 23.53 0.96 -20.06
CA HIS A 297 22.58 0.29 -19.14
C HIS A 297 21.15 0.28 -19.69
N GLN A 298 20.68 1.39 -20.27
CA GLN A 298 19.38 1.48 -20.90
C GLN A 298 19.25 0.55 -22.10
N LEU A 299 20.27 0.50 -22.99
CA LEU A 299 20.30 -0.41 -24.13
C LEU A 299 20.22 -1.88 -23.69
N LYS A 300 21.03 -2.29 -22.71
CA LYS A 300 20.99 -3.66 -22.17
C LYS A 300 19.63 -3.99 -21.52
N ALA A 301 19.01 -3.03 -20.84
CA ALA A 301 17.67 -3.22 -20.26
C ALA A 301 16.60 -3.43 -21.34
N GLU A 302 16.67 -2.66 -22.44
CA GLU A 302 15.77 -2.80 -23.57
C GLU A 302 15.98 -4.12 -24.32
N GLU A 303 17.22 -4.52 -24.60
CA GLU A 303 17.54 -5.83 -25.18
C GLU A 303 16.99 -6.97 -24.31
N LYS A 304 17.20 -6.91 -22.99
CA LYS A 304 16.64 -7.89 -22.07
C LYS A 304 15.12 -7.95 -22.11
N ARG A 305 14.47 -6.78 -22.21
CA ARG A 305 13.01 -6.68 -22.31
C ARG A 305 12.49 -7.32 -23.61
N LEU A 306 13.12 -7.01 -24.74
CA LEU A 306 12.77 -7.58 -26.05
C LEU A 306 12.98 -9.09 -26.08
N PHE A 307 14.09 -9.56 -25.49
CA PHE A 307 14.38 -10.99 -25.37
C PHE A 307 13.32 -11.72 -24.53
N THR A 308 12.94 -11.16 -23.36
CA THR A 308 11.91 -11.78 -22.52
C THR A 308 10.55 -11.81 -23.21
N SER A 309 10.16 -10.72 -23.89
CA SER A 309 8.92 -10.67 -24.67
C SER A 309 8.88 -11.75 -25.78
N ALA A 310 9.95 -11.85 -26.55
CA ALA A 310 10.06 -12.87 -27.61
C ALA A 310 10.05 -14.31 -27.07
N LEU A 311 10.61 -14.51 -25.87
CA LEU A 311 10.58 -15.82 -25.21
C LEU A 311 9.17 -16.18 -24.74
N ASP A 312 8.44 -15.22 -24.18
CA ASP A 312 7.08 -15.44 -23.70
C ASP A 312 6.10 -15.67 -24.86
N GLU A 313 6.29 -14.99 -25.99
CA GLU A 313 5.54 -15.24 -27.22
C GLU A 313 5.79 -16.66 -27.74
N ALA A 314 7.05 -17.07 -27.84
CA ALA A 314 7.40 -18.43 -28.30
C ALA A 314 6.84 -19.53 -27.38
N LYS A 315 6.85 -19.30 -26.04
CA LYS A 315 6.22 -20.22 -25.09
C LYS A 315 4.70 -20.31 -25.27
N ALA A 316 4.05 -19.15 -25.51
CA ALA A 316 2.60 -19.10 -25.72
C ALA A 316 2.20 -19.82 -27.02
N GLU A 317 2.94 -19.64 -28.13
CA GLU A 317 2.74 -20.34 -29.39
C GLU A 317 2.88 -21.86 -29.22
N GLY A 318 3.98 -22.33 -28.60
CA GLY A 318 4.19 -23.75 -28.37
C GLY A 318 3.16 -24.38 -27.42
N ALA A 319 2.70 -23.63 -26.41
CA ALA A 319 1.60 -24.10 -25.56
C ALA A 319 0.27 -24.23 -26.33
N ALA A 320 -0.01 -23.30 -27.25
CA ALA A 320 -1.20 -23.36 -28.10
C ALA A 320 -1.15 -24.55 -29.07
N GLU A 321 0.00 -24.81 -29.70
CA GLU A 321 0.21 -25.97 -30.56
C GLU A 321 0.05 -27.30 -29.81
N ALA A 322 0.65 -27.42 -28.63
CA ALA A 322 0.51 -28.58 -27.77
C ALA A 322 -0.95 -28.83 -27.36
N GLN A 323 -1.69 -27.76 -26.98
CA GLN A 323 -3.12 -27.88 -26.68
C GLN A 323 -3.96 -28.32 -27.86
N ALA A 324 -3.63 -27.84 -29.09
CA ALA A 324 -4.32 -28.25 -30.29
C ALA A 324 -4.12 -29.75 -30.60
N GLU A 325 -2.91 -30.29 -30.41
CA GLU A 325 -2.63 -31.72 -30.58
C GLU A 325 -3.33 -32.57 -29.51
N ILE A 326 -3.31 -32.15 -28.26
CA ILE A 326 -4.06 -32.81 -27.17
C ILE A 326 -5.57 -32.81 -27.45
N ALA A 327 -6.11 -31.70 -27.98
CA ALA A 327 -7.53 -31.63 -28.34
C ALA A 327 -7.91 -32.61 -29.47
N LYS A 328 -7.04 -32.77 -30.51
CA LYS A 328 -7.21 -33.76 -31.58
C LYS A 328 -7.26 -35.18 -31.01
N TYR A 329 -6.33 -35.53 -30.13
CA TYR A 329 -6.32 -36.83 -29.48
C TYR A 329 -7.57 -37.06 -28.60
N ASN A 330 -8.00 -36.09 -27.84
CA ASN A 330 -9.20 -36.19 -27.00
C ASN A 330 -10.47 -36.35 -27.87
N ALA A 331 -10.56 -35.69 -28.99
CA ALA A 331 -11.67 -35.86 -29.93
C ALA A 331 -11.70 -37.29 -30.53
N LEU A 332 -10.53 -37.81 -30.90
CA LEU A 332 -10.39 -39.20 -31.37
C LEU A 332 -10.82 -40.22 -30.30
N LYS A 333 -10.33 -40.01 -29.06
CA LYS A 333 -10.68 -40.84 -27.89
C LYS A 333 -12.19 -40.82 -27.62
N LYS A 334 -12.79 -39.60 -27.62
CA LYS A 334 -14.24 -39.42 -27.40
C LYS A 334 -15.08 -40.14 -28.46
N ARG A 335 -14.68 -40.05 -29.73
CA ARG A 335 -15.35 -40.72 -30.85
C ARG A 335 -15.37 -42.23 -30.65
N HIS A 336 -14.25 -42.86 -30.30
CA HIS A 336 -14.16 -44.30 -30.10
C HIS A 336 -14.84 -44.78 -28.84
N LEU A 337 -14.94 -43.95 -27.80
CA LEU A 337 -15.69 -44.27 -26.55
C LEU A 337 -17.21 -44.18 -26.75
N LEU A 338 -17.69 -43.33 -27.67
CA LEU A 338 -19.13 -43.19 -27.95
C LEU A 338 -19.65 -44.19 -28.97
N GLU A 339 -18.78 -44.83 -29.77
CA GLU A 339 -19.14 -45.86 -30.78
C GLU A 339 -19.19 -47.27 -30.19
N GLY A 340 -18.80 -47.49 -28.91
CA GLY A 340 -18.87 -48.79 -28.25
C GLY A 340 -20.16 -48.99 -27.45
N PRO A 341 -20.68 -50.22 -27.36
CA PRO A 341 -21.84 -50.52 -26.50
C PRO A 341 -21.52 -50.28 -25.03
N GLU A 342 -22.46 -49.67 -24.31
CA GLU A 342 -22.30 -49.38 -22.88
C GLU A 342 -22.07 -50.69 -22.07
N GLY A 343 -20.91 -50.74 -21.36
CA GLY A 343 -20.58 -51.85 -20.43
C GLY A 343 -19.72 -52.97 -20.99
N GLU A 344 -19.38 -53.00 -22.28
CA GLU A 344 -18.45 -54.01 -22.84
C GLU A 344 -17.01 -53.45 -22.97
N PRO A 345 -15.97 -54.27 -22.76
CA PRO A 345 -14.58 -53.85 -22.95
C PRO A 345 -14.34 -53.52 -24.43
N LEU A 346 -13.60 -52.41 -24.67
CA LEU A 346 -13.29 -51.97 -26.02
C LEU A 346 -12.59 -53.05 -26.84
N PRO A 347 -12.94 -53.22 -28.14
CA PRO A 347 -12.28 -54.18 -29.03
C PRO A 347 -10.77 -53.98 -29.06
N SER A 348 -9.98 -55.06 -29.08
CA SER A 348 -8.51 -55.00 -29.11
C SER A 348 -7.95 -54.12 -30.22
N SER A 349 -8.62 -54.06 -31.36
CA SER A 349 -8.25 -53.20 -32.50
C SER A 349 -8.40 -51.71 -32.19
N VAL A 350 -9.40 -51.31 -31.38
CA VAL A 350 -9.63 -49.94 -30.97
C VAL A 350 -8.58 -49.53 -29.93
N VAL A 351 -8.29 -50.40 -28.96
CA VAL A 351 -7.25 -50.18 -27.96
C VAL A 351 -5.88 -50.00 -28.64
N GLN A 352 -5.55 -50.85 -29.63
CA GLN A 352 -4.29 -50.69 -30.39
C GLN A 352 -4.23 -49.39 -31.15
N ARG A 353 -5.33 -48.89 -31.76
CA ARG A 353 -5.37 -47.60 -32.41
C ARG A 353 -5.19 -46.43 -31.46
N LEU A 354 -5.84 -46.47 -30.29
CA LEU A 354 -5.68 -45.45 -29.25
C LEU A 354 -4.25 -45.43 -28.68
N ASN A 355 -3.65 -46.58 -28.43
CA ASN A 355 -2.28 -46.68 -27.99
C ASN A 355 -1.30 -46.10 -29.01
N LYS A 356 -1.49 -46.41 -30.34
CA LYS A 356 -0.67 -45.81 -31.42
C LYS A 356 -0.84 -44.33 -31.49
N ALA A 357 -2.08 -43.81 -31.39
CA ALA A 357 -2.35 -42.38 -31.37
C ALA A 357 -1.75 -41.67 -30.12
N ASN A 358 -1.77 -42.32 -28.97
CA ASN A 358 -1.14 -41.79 -27.76
C ASN A 358 0.40 -41.73 -27.89
N SER A 359 1.03 -42.76 -28.46
CA SER A 359 2.49 -42.75 -28.74
C SER A 359 2.86 -41.64 -29.71
N ALA A 360 2.08 -41.46 -30.80
CA ALA A 360 2.30 -40.38 -31.74
C ALA A 360 2.11 -38.99 -31.10
N LEU A 361 1.11 -38.79 -30.27
CA LEU A 361 0.94 -37.56 -29.50
C LEU A 361 2.15 -37.29 -28.63
N PHE A 362 2.63 -38.28 -27.90
CA PHE A 362 3.80 -38.15 -27.04
C PHE A 362 5.04 -37.75 -27.84
N GLU A 363 5.30 -38.38 -28.98
CA GLU A 363 6.40 -38.00 -29.89
C GLU A 363 6.28 -36.56 -30.36
N THR A 364 5.08 -36.14 -30.80
CA THR A 364 4.83 -34.75 -31.23
C THR A 364 5.03 -33.72 -30.11
N LEU A 365 4.54 -34.01 -28.92
CA LEU A 365 4.74 -33.12 -27.75
C LEU A 365 6.23 -33.00 -27.38
N MET A 366 6.98 -34.10 -27.41
CA MET A 366 8.42 -34.12 -27.17
C MET A 366 9.17 -33.31 -28.26
N GLU A 367 8.80 -33.44 -29.53
CA GLU A 367 9.37 -32.63 -30.61
C GLU A 367 9.11 -31.14 -30.43
N LEU A 368 7.89 -30.75 -30.06
CA LEU A 368 7.55 -29.37 -29.74
C LEU A 368 8.39 -28.81 -28.56
N GLU A 369 8.52 -29.57 -27.47
CA GLU A 369 9.35 -29.21 -26.36
C GLU A 369 10.83 -29.04 -26.76
N MET A 370 11.37 -29.99 -27.51
CA MET A 370 12.75 -29.94 -27.98
C MET A 370 12.98 -28.80 -28.98
N SER A 371 12.01 -28.46 -29.81
CA SER A 371 12.08 -27.32 -30.75
C SER A 371 12.14 -26.00 -29.99
N GLN A 372 11.34 -25.86 -28.90
CA GLN A 372 11.37 -24.69 -28.02
C GLN A 372 12.73 -24.55 -27.32
N VAL A 373 13.27 -25.64 -26.80
CA VAL A 373 14.61 -25.65 -26.18
C VAL A 373 15.69 -25.24 -27.19
N ARG A 374 15.64 -25.71 -28.43
CA ARG A 374 16.59 -25.33 -29.48
C ARG A 374 16.47 -23.84 -29.83
N LEU A 375 15.26 -23.31 -29.98
CA LEU A 375 15.02 -21.89 -30.19
C LEU A 375 15.53 -21.03 -29.05
N TRP A 376 15.34 -21.50 -27.81
CA TRP A 376 15.86 -20.84 -26.61
C TRP A 376 17.40 -20.80 -26.60
N VAL A 377 18.06 -21.92 -26.87
CA VAL A 377 19.53 -22.01 -26.93
C VAL A 377 20.11 -21.15 -28.06
N SER A 378 19.52 -21.19 -29.25
CA SER A 378 19.95 -20.37 -30.38
C SER A 378 19.86 -18.87 -30.07
N ARG A 379 18.71 -18.42 -29.52
CA ARG A 379 18.51 -17.00 -29.16
C ARG A 379 19.40 -16.57 -27.96
N ALA A 380 19.70 -17.47 -27.03
CA ALA A 380 20.62 -17.17 -25.93
C ALA A 380 22.07 -16.99 -26.42
N LEU A 381 22.49 -17.74 -27.44
CA LEU A 381 23.83 -17.61 -28.04
C LEU A 381 23.98 -16.36 -28.92
N ASP A 382 22.87 -15.86 -29.52
CA ASP A 382 22.88 -14.64 -30.33
C ASP A 382 22.96 -13.35 -29.46
N VAL A 383 22.68 -13.43 -28.17
CA VAL A 383 22.76 -12.29 -27.22
C VAL A 383 24.16 -12.10 -26.63
N ASP A 384 25.01 -13.12 -26.67
CA ASP A 384 26.39 -13.06 -26.16
C ASP A 384 27.44 -12.67 -27.23
N THR A 385 27.01 -12.40 -28.46
CA THR A 385 27.83 -11.83 -29.56
C THR A 385 27.51 -10.37 -29.80
#